data_c9826a2b70c33b8562b9ab7831c744b7
#
_entry.id   c9826a2b70c33b8562b9ab7831c744b7
#
_cell.length_a   1.000
_cell.length_b   1.000
_cell.length_c   1.000
_cell.angle_alpha   90.00
_cell.angle_beta   90.00
_cell.angle_gamma   90.00
#
_symmetry.space_group_name_H-M   'P 1'
#
loop_
_entity.id
_entity.type
_entity.pdbx_description
1 polymer ?
#
loop_
_entity_poly.entity_id
_entity_poly.type
_entity_poly.pdbx_seq_one_letter_code
_entity_poly.pdbx_strand_id
1 'polypeptide(L)'
;MKNNRVSIGLSNPKSPTNVGAVMRAAGCYRVDSVKYTGNRYGYAAKFHTDTKDITDKIPLTNVESLLDDLSADTKIVCVELAEGATALPAFEHPENALYVFGPEDGTIAQEVVDQADAVVYVPTVGCMNLAATVNVLLYDRLAKAENVIMGDELIRQSRDNRNNLVVKKANKK
;
A
#
# COMPACT_ATOMS: atom_id res chain seq x y z
N MET A 1 16.97 7.25 14.99
CA MET A 1 16.43 6.58 13.78
C MET A 1 15.30 7.46 13.27
N LYS A 2 15.37 7.95 12.03
CA LYS A 2 14.21 8.62 11.42
C LYS A 2 13.10 7.59 11.29
N ASN A 3 11.97 7.78 11.96
CA ASN A 3 10.79 6.95 11.78
C ASN A 3 10.14 7.34 10.46
N ASN A 4 10.48 6.66 9.38
CA ASN A 4 9.77 6.80 8.12
C ASN A 4 8.32 6.37 8.33
N ARG A 5 7.37 7.29 8.15
CA ARG A 5 5.94 7.00 8.31
C ARG A 5 5.30 6.79 6.95
N VAL A 6 4.72 5.64 6.76
CA VAL A 6 4.01 5.29 5.53
C VAL A 6 2.57 4.95 5.87
N SER A 7 1.66 5.67 5.25
CA SER A 7 0.23 5.43 5.39
C SER A 7 -0.41 5.17 4.03
N ILE A 8 -1.48 4.38 4.02
CA ILE A 8 -2.30 4.13 2.85
C ILE A 8 -3.66 4.79 3.04
N GLY A 9 -4.12 5.52 2.04
CA GLY A 9 -5.45 6.10 1.96
C GLY A 9 -6.26 5.44 0.84
N LEU A 10 -7.41 4.89 1.18
CA LEU A 10 -8.34 4.28 0.24
C LEU A 10 -9.56 5.18 0.06
N SER A 11 -9.76 5.71 -1.14
CA SER A 11 -10.90 6.54 -1.45
C SER A 11 -12.14 5.67 -1.71
N ASN A 12 -13.08 5.68 -0.76
CA ASN A 12 -14.38 5.00 -0.86
C ASN A 12 -14.29 3.55 -1.40
N PRO A 13 -13.47 2.68 -0.81
CA PRO A 13 -13.30 1.31 -1.29
C PRO A 13 -14.61 0.53 -1.18
N LYS A 14 -14.79 -0.45 -2.06
CA LYS A 14 -16.04 -1.22 -2.18
C LYS A 14 -15.90 -2.63 -1.63
N SER A 15 -14.81 -3.31 -1.96
CA SER A 15 -14.64 -4.74 -1.73
C SER A 15 -13.91 -5.04 -0.42
N PRO A 16 -14.55 -5.77 0.54
CA PRO A 16 -13.86 -6.26 1.74
C PRO A 16 -12.66 -7.14 1.43
N THR A 17 -12.72 -7.92 0.36
CA THR A 17 -11.61 -8.78 -0.09
C THR A 17 -10.40 -7.91 -0.51
N ASN A 18 -10.63 -6.82 -1.24
CA ASN A 18 -9.55 -5.91 -1.62
C ASN A 18 -8.96 -5.21 -0.40
N VAL A 19 -9.80 -4.70 0.51
CA VAL A 19 -9.31 -4.06 1.73
C VAL A 19 -8.52 -5.06 2.59
N GLY A 20 -8.99 -6.28 2.74
CA GLY A 20 -8.26 -7.35 3.44
C GLY A 20 -6.90 -7.64 2.82
N ALA A 21 -6.82 -7.68 1.47
CA ALA A 21 -5.57 -7.88 0.76
C ALA A 21 -4.63 -6.67 0.90
N VAL A 22 -5.16 -5.44 0.93
CA VAL A 22 -4.39 -4.22 1.22
C VAL A 22 -3.83 -4.26 2.64
N MET A 23 -4.63 -4.67 3.63
CA MET A 23 -4.16 -4.82 5.02
C MET A 23 -3.04 -5.84 5.13
N ARG A 24 -3.13 -6.96 4.41
CA ARG A 24 -2.06 -7.96 4.35
C ARG A 24 -0.78 -7.38 3.73
N ALA A 25 -0.89 -6.65 2.63
CA ALA A 25 0.25 -5.94 2.04
C ALA A 25 0.86 -4.94 3.02
N ALA A 26 0.02 -4.13 3.68
CA ALA A 26 0.44 -3.18 4.71
C ALA A 26 1.28 -3.86 5.81
N GLY A 27 0.86 -5.04 6.29
CA GLY A 27 1.62 -5.84 7.24
C GLY A 27 2.97 -6.31 6.70
N CYS A 28 3.01 -6.83 5.46
CA CYS A 28 4.23 -7.32 4.83
C CYS A 28 5.27 -6.20 4.62
N TYR A 29 4.84 -5.00 4.28
CA TYR A 29 5.72 -3.86 4.00
C TYR A 29 5.85 -2.87 5.16
N ARG A 30 5.34 -3.20 6.35
CA ARG A 30 5.45 -2.40 7.58
C ARG A 30 4.88 -0.99 7.42
N VAL A 31 3.70 -0.90 6.82
CA VAL A 31 2.92 0.34 6.74
C VAL A 31 2.37 0.67 8.14
N ASP A 32 2.38 1.94 8.53
CA ASP A 32 1.99 2.38 9.87
C ASP A 32 0.48 2.40 10.06
N SER A 33 -0.28 2.78 9.03
CA SER A 33 -1.74 2.86 9.11
C SER A 33 -2.40 2.78 7.73
N VAL A 34 -3.66 2.35 7.73
CA VAL A 34 -4.54 2.40 6.58
C VAL A 34 -5.79 3.21 6.95
N LYS A 35 -6.09 4.23 6.17
CA LYS A 35 -7.31 5.04 6.30
C LYS A 35 -8.22 4.80 5.10
N TYR A 36 -9.51 4.93 5.28
CA TYR A 36 -10.45 4.90 4.16
C TYR A 36 -11.59 5.89 4.35
N THR A 37 -12.14 6.39 3.25
CA THR A 37 -13.34 7.24 3.25
C THR A 37 -14.57 6.46 2.79
N GLY A 38 -15.73 7.05 3.00
CA GLY A 38 -17.00 6.48 2.57
C GLY A 38 -17.50 5.35 3.46
N ASN A 39 -18.62 4.78 3.08
CA ASN A 39 -19.34 3.78 3.87
C ASN A 39 -19.51 2.42 3.19
N ARG A 40 -19.15 2.31 1.90
CA ARG A 40 -19.36 1.08 1.11
C ARG A 40 -18.65 -0.13 1.70
N TYR A 41 -17.38 0.04 2.09
CA TYR A 41 -16.61 -0.99 2.74
C TYR A 41 -17.22 -1.39 4.09
N GLY A 42 -17.59 -0.42 4.94
CA GLY A 42 -18.17 -0.68 6.26
C GLY A 42 -19.47 -1.48 6.20
N TYR A 43 -20.33 -1.22 5.21
CA TYR A 43 -21.54 -2.00 4.99
C TYR A 43 -21.20 -3.43 4.53
N ALA A 44 -20.32 -3.59 3.56
CA ALA A 44 -19.94 -4.89 3.02
C ALA A 44 -19.17 -5.75 4.03
N ALA A 45 -18.31 -5.15 4.85
CA ALA A 45 -17.50 -5.83 5.85
C ALA A 45 -18.32 -6.49 6.96
N LYS A 46 -19.55 -6.00 7.24
CA LYS A 46 -20.47 -6.64 8.21
C LYS A 46 -20.85 -8.07 7.83
N PHE A 47 -20.76 -8.41 6.56
CA PHE A 47 -21.08 -9.75 6.02
C PHE A 47 -19.84 -10.62 5.79
N HIS A 48 -18.66 -10.10 6.05
CA HIS A 48 -17.38 -10.81 5.94
C HIS A 48 -16.75 -11.04 7.30
N THR A 49 -16.44 -12.29 7.62
CA THR A 49 -15.97 -12.70 8.96
C THR A 49 -14.45 -12.73 9.13
N ASP A 50 -13.64 -12.39 8.11
CA ASP A 50 -12.24 -12.84 8.05
C ASP A 50 -11.16 -11.75 8.17
N THR A 51 -11.49 -10.54 8.64
CA THR A 51 -10.51 -9.43 8.73
C THR A 51 -9.91 -9.21 10.12
N LYS A 52 -10.18 -10.07 11.09
CA LYS A 52 -9.88 -9.81 12.51
C LYS A 52 -8.40 -9.85 12.90
N ASP A 53 -7.56 -10.65 12.24
CA ASP A 53 -6.20 -10.91 12.73
C ASP A 53 -5.14 -9.89 12.29
N ILE A 54 -5.39 -9.10 11.24
CA ILE A 54 -4.41 -8.13 10.71
C ILE A 54 -4.66 -6.72 11.25
N THR A 55 -5.92 -6.37 11.54
CA THR A 55 -6.30 -5.06 12.10
C THR A 55 -5.79 -4.85 13.52
N ASP A 56 -5.45 -5.90 14.25
CA ASP A 56 -4.88 -5.80 15.60
C ASP A 56 -3.47 -5.20 15.61
N LYS A 57 -2.76 -5.24 14.48
CA LYS A 57 -1.38 -4.76 14.36
C LYS A 57 -1.25 -3.44 13.60
N ILE A 58 -2.13 -3.18 12.64
CA ILE A 58 -2.13 -1.97 11.80
C ILE A 58 -3.52 -1.38 11.85
N PRO A 59 -3.68 -0.13 12.32
CA PRO A 59 -5.00 0.50 12.40
C PRO A 59 -5.60 0.69 11.01
N LEU A 60 -6.87 0.27 10.87
CA LEU A 60 -7.73 0.55 9.73
C LEU A 60 -8.85 1.49 10.18
N THR A 61 -8.81 2.75 9.75
CA THR A 61 -9.68 3.80 10.28
C THR A 61 -10.55 4.41 9.19
N ASN A 62 -11.87 4.51 9.44
CA ASN A 62 -12.76 5.33 8.62
C ASN A 62 -12.56 6.80 8.97
N VAL A 63 -12.39 7.65 7.96
CA VAL A 63 -12.19 9.11 8.11
C VAL A 63 -13.09 9.87 7.13
N GLU A 64 -13.38 11.12 7.44
CA GLU A 64 -14.16 11.98 6.53
C GLU A 64 -13.30 12.43 5.33
N SER A 65 -12.04 12.79 5.60
CA SER A 65 -11.06 13.12 4.57
C SER A 65 -9.76 12.35 4.79
N LEU A 66 -9.18 11.80 3.72
CA LEU A 66 -7.86 11.15 3.78
C LEU A 66 -6.73 12.12 4.11
N LEU A 67 -6.94 13.41 3.86
CA LEU A 67 -5.93 14.46 4.01
C LEU A 67 -5.95 15.11 5.40
N ASP A 68 -6.91 14.74 6.25
CA ASP A 68 -6.99 15.25 7.61
C ASP A 68 -5.89 14.66 8.52
N ASP A 69 -5.47 15.45 9.49
CA ASP A 69 -4.50 15.05 10.53
C ASP A 69 -3.15 14.52 10.00
N LEU A 70 -2.70 15.06 8.86
CA LEU A 70 -1.37 14.76 8.34
C LEU A 70 -0.31 15.62 9.04
N SER A 71 0.83 15.01 9.35
CA SER A 71 1.98 15.77 9.80
C SER A 71 2.53 16.65 8.67
N ALA A 72 3.08 17.82 9.01
CA ALA A 72 3.56 18.80 8.02
C ALA A 72 4.64 18.26 7.06
N ASP A 73 5.33 17.20 7.45
CA ASP A 73 6.37 16.55 6.67
C ASP A 73 5.86 15.36 5.83
N THR A 74 4.57 15.03 5.93
CA THR A 74 3.95 13.95 5.13
C THR A 74 3.67 14.43 3.72
N LYS A 75 4.20 13.71 2.73
CA LYS A 75 3.92 13.96 1.32
C LYS A 75 2.73 13.14 0.85
N ILE A 76 1.81 13.80 0.15
CA ILE A 76 0.62 13.18 -0.43
C ILE A 76 0.97 12.70 -1.84
N VAL A 77 0.87 11.40 -2.07
CA VAL A 77 1.15 10.76 -3.36
C VAL A 77 -0.10 10.03 -3.84
N CYS A 78 -0.75 10.55 -4.86
CA CYS A 78 -1.86 9.87 -5.50
C CYS A 78 -1.34 8.81 -6.48
N VAL A 79 -1.98 7.64 -6.46
CA VAL A 79 -1.65 6.52 -7.36
C VAL A 79 -2.82 6.32 -8.32
N GLU A 80 -2.67 6.84 -9.55
CA GLU A 80 -3.76 6.90 -10.50
C GLU A 80 -3.23 6.91 -11.95
N LEU A 81 -4.01 6.37 -12.88
CA LEU A 81 -3.76 6.49 -14.32
C LEU A 81 -4.23 7.87 -14.81
N ALA A 82 -3.44 8.90 -14.57
CA ALA A 82 -3.74 10.27 -14.92
C ALA A 82 -2.73 10.84 -15.92
N GLU A 83 -3.20 11.64 -16.87
CA GLU A 83 -2.30 12.38 -17.75
C GLU A 83 -1.44 13.36 -16.94
N GLY A 84 -0.14 13.41 -17.23
CA GLY A 84 0.83 14.21 -16.49
C GLY A 84 1.41 13.53 -15.25
N ALA A 85 0.94 12.34 -14.87
CA ALA A 85 1.50 11.57 -13.76
C ALA A 85 2.91 11.04 -14.08
N THR A 86 3.71 10.83 -13.04
CA THR A 86 5.05 10.25 -13.15
C THR A 86 4.97 8.72 -13.15
N ALA A 87 5.66 8.07 -14.07
CA ALA A 87 5.77 6.60 -14.06
C ALA A 87 6.47 6.10 -12.80
N LEU A 88 5.90 5.12 -12.13
CA LEU A 88 6.41 4.59 -10.85
C LEU A 88 7.90 4.21 -10.90
N PRO A 89 8.44 3.59 -11.95
CA PRO A 89 9.87 3.27 -12.04
C PRO A 89 10.79 4.49 -11.95
N ALA A 90 10.32 5.67 -12.37
CA ALA A 90 11.08 6.93 -12.33
C ALA A 90 10.78 7.78 -11.08
N PHE A 91 9.88 7.34 -10.20
CA PHE A 91 9.47 8.09 -9.03
C PHE A 91 10.39 7.83 -7.83
N GLU A 92 10.80 8.91 -7.15
CA GLU A 92 11.53 8.84 -5.89
C GLU A 92 10.55 8.93 -4.71
N HIS A 93 10.52 7.89 -3.87
CA HIS A 93 9.60 7.83 -2.76
C HIS A 93 10.01 8.76 -1.61
N PRO A 94 9.10 9.61 -1.11
CA PRO A 94 9.38 10.43 0.06
C PRO A 94 9.51 9.57 1.33
N GLU A 95 10.28 10.04 2.30
CA GLU A 95 10.45 9.34 3.60
C GLU A 95 9.09 9.14 4.28
N ASN A 96 8.35 10.24 4.47
CA ASN A 96 7.00 10.24 5.04
C ASN A 96 5.97 10.42 3.94
N ALA A 97 5.10 9.44 3.77
CA ALA A 97 4.14 9.43 2.67
C ALA A 97 2.76 8.94 3.08
N LEU A 98 1.74 9.61 2.56
CA LEU A 98 0.41 9.09 2.40
C LEU A 98 0.21 8.70 0.93
N TYR A 99 0.06 7.41 0.65
CA TYR A 99 -0.29 6.93 -0.69
C TYR A 99 -1.79 6.79 -0.81
N VAL A 100 -2.40 7.56 -1.71
CA VAL A 100 -3.84 7.59 -1.95
C VAL A 100 -4.18 6.76 -3.18
N PHE A 101 -5.15 5.87 -3.04
CA PHE A 101 -5.68 5.02 -4.12
C PHE A 101 -7.16 5.30 -4.32
N GLY A 102 -7.59 5.29 -5.56
CA GLY A 102 -8.98 5.43 -5.95
C GLY A 102 -9.83 4.19 -5.67
N PRO A 103 -11.17 4.32 -5.75
CA PRO A 103 -12.08 3.19 -5.66
C PRO A 103 -11.94 2.25 -6.85
N GLU A 104 -12.39 1.00 -6.69
CA GLU A 104 -12.28 -0.04 -7.73
C GLU A 104 -13.10 0.28 -9.00
N ASP A 105 -14.11 1.10 -8.87
CA ASP A 105 -15.07 1.46 -9.92
C ASP A 105 -15.11 2.96 -10.23
N GLY A 106 -14.01 3.67 -9.98
CA GLY A 106 -13.90 5.10 -10.22
C GLY A 106 -12.46 5.60 -10.19
N THR A 107 -12.29 6.87 -9.91
CA THR A 107 -11.01 7.55 -9.83
C THR A 107 -10.88 8.30 -8.50
N ILE A 108 -9.67 8.75 -8.17
CA ILE A 108 -9.45 9.71 -7.10
C ILE A 108 -10.14 11.03 -7.46
N ALA A 109 -10.81 11.67 -6.50
CA ALA A 109 -11.44 12.96 -6.72
C ALA A 109 -10.41 14.03 -7.10
N GLN A 110 -10.76 14.92 -8.02
CA GLN A 110 -9.84 15.96 -8.53
C GLN A 110 -9.30 16.83 -7.39
N GLU A 111 -10.14 17.15 -6.41
CA GLU A 111 -9.76 18.00 -5.25
C GLU A 111 -8.65 17.35 -4.40
N VAL A 112 -8.56 16.03 -4.38
CA VAL A 112 -7.47 15.29 -3.70
C VAL A 112 -6.21 15.31 -4.56
N VAL A 113 -6.36 15.11 -5.86
CA VAL A 113 -5.25 15.18 -6.83
C VAL A 113 -4.61 16.56 -6.83
N ASP A 114 -5.44 17.63 -6.78
CA ASP A 114 -4.95 19.02 -6.77
C ASP A 114 -4.15 19.38 -5.53
N GLN A 115 -4.34 18.67 -4.43
CA GLN A 115 -3.60 18.83 -3.18
C GLN A 115 -2.41 17.88 -3.05
N ALA A 116 -2.22 16.96 -4.00
CA ALA A 116 -1.13 16.00 -3.94
C ALA A 116 0.23 16.63 -4.25
N ASP A 117 1.26 16.23 -3.55
CA ASP A 117 2.65 16.56 -3.86
C ASP A 117 3.14 15.86 -5.13
N ALA A 118 2.57 14.69 -5.44
CA ALA A 118 2.86 13.94 -6.66
C ALA A 118 1.69 13.04 -7.05
N VAL A 119 1.59 12.75 -8.34
CA VAL A 119 0.72 11.71 -8.88
C VAL A 119 1.60 10.72 -9.63
N VAL A 120 1.44 9.44 -9.34
CA VAL A 120 2.23 8.36 -9.95
C VAL A 120 1.32 7.31 -10.56
N TYR A 121 1.81 6.62 -11.58
CA TYR A 121 1.09 5.50 -12.18
C TYR A 121 1.99 4.29 -12.40
N VAL A 122 1.42 3.10 -12.35
CA VAL A 122 2.11 1.87 -12.75
C VAL A 122 1.97 1.71 -14.26
N PRO A 123 3.08 1.66 -15.04
CA PRO A 123 3.03 1.65 -16.50
C PRO A 123 2.64 0.26 -17.04
N THR A 124 1.37 -0.10 -16.88
CA THR A 124 0.77 -1.35 -17.35
C THR A 124 -0.22 -1.12 -18.48
N VAL A 125 -0.52 -2.16 -19.23
CA VAL A 125 -1.63 -2.14 -20.19
C VAL A 125 -2.92 -2.51 -19.46
N GLY A 126 -3.80 -1.53 -19.29
CA GLY A 126 -5.06 -1.67 -18.56
C GLY A 126 -4.95 -1.38 -17.06
N CYS A 127 -6.10 -1.36 -16.38
CA CYS A 127 -6.20 -1.07 -14.96
C CYS A 127 -5.87 -2.31 -14.12
N MET A 128 -5.04 -2.12 -13.11
CA MET A 128 -4.74 -3.17 -12.13
C MET A 128 -5.79 -3.18 -11.02
N ASN A 129 -5.96 -4.36 -10.40
CA ASN A 129 -6.71 -4.48 -9.16
C ASN A 129 -6.09 -3.60 -8.05
N LEU A 130 -6.94 -3.02 -7.18
CA LEU A 130 -6.53 -2.12 -6.09
C LEU A 130 -5.40 -2.73 -5.22
N ALA A 131 -5.62 -3.93 -4.71
CA ALA A 131 -4.64 -4.56 -3.82
C ALA A 131 -3.34 -4.93 -4.55
N ALA A 132 -3.42 -5.31 -5.82
CA ALA A 132 -2.25 -5.54 -6.66
C ALA A 132 -1.45 -4.25 -6.87
N THR A 133 -2.13 -3.13 -7.13
CA THR A 133 -1.49 -1.82 -7.28
C THR A 133 -0.77 -1.40 -5.99
N VAL A 134 -1.41 -1.59 -4.83
CA VAL A 134 -0.80 -1.32 -3.53
C VAL A 134 0.46 -2.17 -3.33
N ASN A 135 0.41 -3.46 -3.63
CA ASN A 135 1.58 -4.34 -3.53
C ASN A 135 2.73 -3.88 -4.43
N VAL A 136 2.45 -3.53 -5.68
CA VAL A 136 3.46 -3.07 -6.64
C VAL A 136 4.10 -1.77 -6.17
N LEU A 137 3.31 -0.80 -5.71
CA LEU A 137 3.82 0.47 -5.19
C LEU A 137 4.72 0.25 -3.96
N LEU A 138 4.27 -0.55 -3.00
CA LEU A 138 5.03 -0.82 -1.78
C LEU A 138 6.30 -1.61 -2.07
N TYR A 139 6.26 -2.54 -3.05
CA TYR A 139 7.46 -3.24 -3.49
C TYR A 139 8.46 -2.31 -4.18
N ASP A 140 7.99 -1.41 -5.06
CA ASP A 140 8.85 -0.42 -5.71
C ASP A 140 9.54 0.49 -4.67
N ARG A 141 8.77 0.95 -3.65
CA ARG A 141 9.32 1.68 -2.52
C ARG A 141 10.40 0.89 -1.78
N LEU A 142 10.12 -0.39 -1.48
CA LEU A 142 11.08 -1.27 -0.82
C LEU A 142 12.34 -1.46 -1.67
N ALA A 143 12.18 -1.74 -2.96
CA ALA A 143 13.28 -2.00 -3.88
C ALA A 143 14.22 -0.81 -4.07
N LYS A 144 13.70 0.41 -3.91
CA LYS A 144 14.44 1.68 -4.00
C LYS A 144 15.00 2.17 -2.67
N ALA A 145 14.67 1.51 -1.56
CA ALA A 145 15.19 1.89 -0.25
C ALA A 145 16.69 1.57 -0.11
N GLU A 146 17.44 2.47 0.53
CA GLU A 146 18.89 2.31 0.71
C GLU A 146 19.26 1.08 1.56
N ASN A 147 18.44 0.73 2.54
CA ASN A 147 18.73 -0.31 3.53
C ASN A 147 17.67 -1.43 3.50
N VAL A 148 17.64 -2.21 2.42
CA VAL A 148 16.73 -3.35 2.30
C VAL A 148 17.28 -4.55 3.07
N ILE A 149 16.52 -5.04 4.05
CA ILE A 149 16.86 -6.27 4.76
C ILE A 149 16.60 -7.45 3.82
N MET A 150 17.61 -8.26 3.58
CA MET A 150 17.55 -9.42 2.68
C MET A 150 18.29 -10.60 3.29
N GLY A 151 18.09 -11.79 2.73
CA GLY A 151 18.87 -12.98 3.03
C GLY A 151 18.11 -14.06 3.79
N ASP A 152 18.81 -15.15 4.09
CA ASP A 152 18.22 -16.38 4.63
C ASP A 152 17.57 -16.19 6.01
N GLU A 153 18.04 -15.24 6.80
CA GLU A 153 17.44 -14.97 8.10
C GLU A 153 16.04 -14.35 7.96
N LEU A 154 15.89 -13.36 7.08
CA LEU A 154 14.57 -12.80 6.75
C LEU A 154 13.63 -13.89 6.21
N ILE A 155 14.13 -14.75 5.33
CA ILE A 155 13.34 -15.87 4.78
C ILE A 155 12.85 -16.78 5.91
N ARG A 156 13.74 -17.17 6.85
CA ARG A 156 13.38 -18.02 7.99
C ARG A 156 12.34 -17.39 8.92
N GLN A 157 12.43 -16.08 9.14
CA GLN A 157 11.49 -15.34 9.99
C GLN A 157 10.12 -15.12 9.30
N SER A 158 10.11 -15.04 7.96
CA SER A 158 8.93 -14.67 7.19
C SER A 158 8.13 -15.85 6.64
N ARG A 159 8.78 -17.01 6.48
CA ARG A 159 8.15 -18.20 5.90
C ARG A 159 7.25 -18.93 6.90
N ASP A 160 6.26 -19.66 6.38
CA ASP A 160 5.41 -20.55 7.17
C ASP A 160 6.25 -21.65 7.84
N ASN A 161 5.83 -22.08 9.03
CA ASN A 161 6.48 -23.15 9.81
C ASN A 161 6.62 -24.47 9.07
N ARG A 162 5.79 -24.73 8.07
CA ARG A 162 5.84 -25.92 7.21
C ARG A 162 6.78 -25.77 6.02
N ASN A 163 7.25 -24.56 5.74
CA ASN A 163 8.13 -24.31 4.61
C ASN A 163 9.60 -24.48 5.03
N ASN A 164 10.24 -25.57 4.58
CA ASN A 164 11.64 -25.87 4.82
C ASN A 164 12.46 -25.92 3.50
N LEU A 165 11.98 -25.24 2.44
CA LEU A 165 12.65 -25.24 1.15
C LEU A 165 14.01 -24.56 1.23
N VAL A 166 14.99 -25.18 0.57
CA VAL A 166 16.35 -24.66 0.42
C VAL A 166 16.76 -24.82 -1.05
N VAL A 167 17.25 -23.72 -1.62
CA VAL A 167 17.83 -23.76 -2.97
C VAL A 167 19.20 -24.44 -2.90
N LYS A 168 19.39 -25.55 -3.62
CA LYS A 168 20.71 -26.19 -3.75
C LYS A 168 21.64 -25.18 -4.46
N LYS A 169 22.74 -24.81 -3.80
CA LYS A 169 23.80 -24.04 -4.45
C LYS A 169 24.36 -24.92 -5.59
N ALA A 170 24.27 -24.42 -6.81
CA ALA A 170 25.00 -25.06 -7.91
C ALA A 170 26.49 -25.06 -7.53
N ASN A 171 27.11 -26.25 -7.49
CA ASN A 171 28.56 -26.33 -7.33
C ASN A 171 29.16 -25.56 -8.52
N LYS A 172 29.75 -24.38 -8.24
CA LYS A 172 30.61 -23.72 -9.23
C LYS A 172 31.78 -24.69 -9.46
N LYS A 173 31.76 -25.33 -10.63
CA LYS A 173 32.95 -25.98 -11.18
C LYS A 173 33.95 -24.94 -11.62
#